data_e38be6ad83957f7cfc25d3a5fb98f635
#
_entry.id   e38be6ad83957f7cfc25d3a5fb98f635
#
_cell.length_a   1.000
_cell.length_b   1.000
_cell.length_c   1.000
_cell.angle_alpha   90.00
_cell.angle_beta   90.00
_cell.angle_gamma   90.00
#
_symmetry.space_group_name_H-M   'P 1'
#
loop_
_entity.id
_entity.type
_entity.pdbx_description
1 polymer ?
#
loop_
_entity_poly.entity_id
_entity_poly.type
_entity_poly.pdbx_seq_one_letter_code
_entity_poly.pdbx_strand_id
1 'polypeptide(L)' 'MNSLELTSAVTALANAIACKLTPNEIALVASLFVQLGDTLATIAASHALCEELTEDENSR' A
#
# COMPACT_ATOMS: atom_id res chain seq x y z
N MET A 1 1.63 15.76 3.73
CA MET A 1 2.62 15.06 4.58
C MET A 1 3.84 14.74 3.74
N ASN A 2 5.05 15.09 4.22
CA ASN A 2 6.25 14.76 3.45
C ASN A 2 6.67 13.31 3.70
N SER A 3 7.64 12.83 2.93
CA SER A 3 8.03 11.42 3.00
C SER A 3 8.64 11.04 4.34
N LEU A 4 9.34 11.96 5.01
CA LEU A 4 9.90 11.69 6.32
C LEU A 4 8.78 11.53 7.36
N GLU A 5 7.80 12.41 7.34
CA GLU A 5 6.66 12.31 8.25
C GLU A 5 5.86 11.04 8.00
N LEU A 6 5.65 10.71 6.75
CA LEU A 6 4.92 9.50 6.38
C LEU A 6 5.64 8.24 6.84
N THR A 7 6.95 8.17 6.58
CA THR A 7 7.76 7.03 6.99
C THR A 7 7.79 6.89 8.50
N SER A 8 7.92 8.00 9.21
CA SER A 8 7.91 8.00 10.68
C SER A 8 6.59 7.51 11.22
N ALA A 9 5.47 7.94 10.62
CA ALA A 9 4.13 7.51 11.05
C ALA A 9 3.95 6.00 10.83
N VAL A 10 4.41 5.49 9.69
CA VAL A 10 4.32 4.06 9.39
C VAL A 10 5.15 3.24 10.38
N THR A 11 6.35 3.72 10.70
CA THR A 11 7.23 3.05 11.65
C THR A 11 6.60 3.01 13.05
N ALA A 12 6.01 4.11 13.47
CA ALA A 12 5.33 4.18 14.76
C ALA A 12 4.15 3.21 14.81
N LEU A 13 3.39 3.12 13.74
CA LEU A 13 2.26 2.19 13.64
C LEU A 13 2.75 0.75 13.70
N ALA A 14 3.82 0.44 12.98
CA ALA A 14 4.39 -0.90 12.97
C ALA A 14 4.84 -1.31 14.38
N ASN A 15 5.50 -0.41 15.10
CA ASN A 15 5.92 -0.68 16.48
C ASN A 15 4.73 -0.91 17.41
N ALA A 16 3.68 -0.12 17.24
CA ALA A 16 2.48 -0.25 18.05
C ALA A 16 1.79 -1.60 17.83
N ILE A 17 1.75 -2.06 16.59
CA ILE A 17 1.18 -3.36 16.26
C ILE A 17 2.06 -4.49 16.81
N ALA A 18 3.37 -4.38 16.57
CA ALA A 18 4.31 -5.44 16.93
C ALA A 18 4.36 -5.69 18.44
N CYS A 19 4.19 -4.66 19.26
CA CYS A 19 4.32 -4.85 20.70
C CYS A 19 3.22 -5.71 21.31
N LYS A 20 2.16 -5.99 20.56
CA LYS A 20 1.02 -6.78 21.05
C LYS A 20 0.97 -8.18 20.45
N LEU A 21 1.89 -8.51 19.56
CA LEU A 21 1.84 -9.75 18.81
C LEU A 21 3.06 -10.61 19.06
N THR A 22 2.89 -11.92 18.93
CA THR A 22 4.01 -12.85 18.95
C THR A 22 4.79 -12.72 17.64
N PRO A 23 6.06 -13.20 17.59
CA PRO A 23 6.84 -13.16 16.35
C PRO A 23 6.14 -13.81 15.15
N ASN A 24 5.45 -14.93 15.36
CA ASN A 24 4.72 -15.61 14.29
C ASN A 24 3.55 -14.76 13.80
N GLU A 25 2.85 -14.11 14.72
CA GLU A 25 1.75 -13.23 14.37
C GLU A 25 2.24 -12.00 13.61
N ILE A 26 3.37 -11.45 14.02
CA ILE A 26 3.99 -10.31 13.31
C ILE A 26 4.32 -10.70 11.88
N ALA A 27 4.90 -11.89 11.69
CA ALA A 27 5.26 -12.38 10.35
C ALA A 27 4.01 -12.52 9.47
N LEU A 28 2.92 -13.06 10.04
CA LEU A 28 1.68 -13.22 9.30
C LEU A 28 1.08 -11.86 8.91
N VAL A 29 1.03 -10.94 9.86
CA VAL A 29 0.49 -9.60 9.59
C VAL A 29 1.34 -8.88 8.54
N ALA A 30 2.67 -9.00 8.63
CA ALA A 30 3.56 -8.40 7.65
C ALA A 30 3.29 -8.95 6.25
N SER A 31 3.11 -10.26 6.13
CA SER A 31 2.80 -10.89 4.84
C SER A 31 1.49 -10.39 4.27
N LEU A 32 0.47 -10.23 5.10
CA LEU A 32 -0.82 -9.72 4.66
C LEU A 32 -0.73 -8.28 4.19
N PHE A 33 0.05 -7.46 4.88
CA PHE A 33 0.25 -6.07 4.49
C PHE A 33 1.01 -5.95 3.18
N VAL A 34 2.01 -6.79 2.96
CA VAL A 34 2.74 -6.81 1.68
C VAL A 34 1.78 -7.17 0.55
N GLN A 35 0.98 -8.21 0.74
CA GLN A 35 0.01 -8.63 -0.27
C GLN A 35 -1.02 -7.54 -0.54
N LEU A 36 -1.51 -6.91 0.51
CA LEU A 36 -2.48 -5.81 0.37
C LEU A 36 -1.87 -4.66 -0.42
N GLY A 37 -0.63 -4.28 -0.07
CA GLY A 37 0.06 -3.20 -0.76
C GLY A 37 0.28 -3.50 -2.24
N ASP A 38 0.71 -4.72 -2.55
CA ASP A 38 0.94 -5.14 -3.93
C ASP A 38 -0.37 -5.14 -4.74
N THR A 39 -1.45 -5.58 -4.13
CA THR A 39 -2.76 -5.61 -4.78
C THR A 39 -3.26 -4.20 -5.04
N LEU A 40 -3.11 -3.31 -4.07
CA LEU A 40 -3.51 -1.90 -4.24
C LEU A 40 -2.69 -1.23 -5.34
N ALA A 41 -1.41 -1.52 -5.42
CA ALA A 41 -0.55 -0.97 -6.47
C ALA A 41 -1.00 -1.44 -7.84
N THR A 42 -1.38 -2.71 -7.97
CA THR A 42 -1.89 -3.26 -9.22
C THR A 42 -3.20 -2.59 -9.62
N ILE A 43 -4.10 -2.40 -8.67
CA ILE A 43 -5.38 -1.74 -8.91
C ILE A 43 -5.15 -0.30 -9.37
N ALA A 44 -4.26 0.41 -8.69
CA ALA A 44 -3.94 1.79 -9.05
C ALA A 44 -3.38 1.89 -10.47
N ALA A 45 -2.48 0.96 -10.83
CA ALA A 45 -1.90 0.92 -12.17
C ALA A 45 -2.98 0.65 -13.22
N SER A 46 -3.89 -0.28 -12.92
CA SER A 46 -5.00 -0.61 -13.82
C SER A 46 -5.92 0.59 -14.05
N HIS A 47 -6.24 1.32 -12.98
CA HIS A 47 -7.08 2.51 -13.09
C HIS A 47 -6.40 3.60 -13.93
N ALA A 48 -5.11 3.82 -13.72
CA ALA A 48 -4.35 4.80 -14.48
C ALA A 48 -4.33 4.44 -15.96
N LEU A 49 -4.14 3.17 -16.29
CA LEU A 49 -4.13 2.71 -17.67
C LEU A 49 -5.51 2.88 -18.32
N CYS A 50 -6.58 2.54 -17.59
CA CYS A 50 -7.94 2.70 -18.08
C CYS A 50 -8.27 4.16 -18.37
N GLU A 51 -7.83 5.07 -17.50
CA GLU A 51 -8.04 6.51 -17.70
C GLU A 51 -7.31 6.98 -18.95
N GLU A 52 -6.07 6.53 -19.14
CA GLU A 52 -5.30 6.89 -20.32
C GLU A 52 -5.97 6.42 -21.60
N LEU A 53 -6.44 5.19 -21.61
CA LEU A 53 -7.11 4.62 -22.77
C LEU A 53 -8.43 5.35 -23.08
N THR A 54 -9.17 5.71 -22.03
CA THR A 54 -10.42 6.46 -22.18
C THR A 54 -10.17 7.86 -22.73
N GLU A 55 -9.12 8.52 -22.27
CA GLU A 55 -8.75 9.84 -22.79
C GLU A 55 -8.40 9.78 -24.27
N ASP A 56 -7.65 8.76 -24.67
CA ASP A 56 -7.29 8.56 -26.08
C ASP A 56 -8.53 8.38 -26.93
N GLU A 57 -9.50 7.62 -26.47
CA GLU A 57 -10.76 7.42 -27.18
C GLU A 57 -11.53 8.73 -27.31
N ASN A 58 -11.59 9.50 -26.24
CA ASN A 58 -12.32 10.77 -26.21
C ASN A 58 -11.66 11.84 -27.08
N SER A 59 -10.36 11.79 -27.27
CA SER A 59 -9.64 12.77 -28.06
C SER A 59 -9.74 12.52 -29.57
N ARG A 60 -10.32 11.42 -29.99
CA ARG A 60 -10.56 11.10 -31.38
C ARG A 60 -11.90 11.62 -31.83
#